data_8fec15a3af2301cd35875e7f50a55fd1
#
_entry.id   8fec15a3af2301cd35875e7f50a55fd1
#
_cell.length_a   1.000
_cell.length_b   1.000
_cell.length_c   1.000
_cell.angle_alpha   90.00
_cell.angle_beta   90.00
_cell.angle_gamma   90.00
#
_symmetry.space_group_name_H-M   'P 1'
#
loop_
_entity.id
_entity.type
_entity.pdbx_description
1 polymer ?
#
loop_
_entity_poly.entity_id
_entity_poly.type
_entity_poly.pdbx_seq_one_letter_code
_entity_poly.pdbx_strand_id
1 'polypeptide(L)'
;MSVANLLKLNVNEHTEKKGNLTYLSWAWAWAEALKADPEVVYDVAVFDGKPYMDVNGTAMVFVSVKMFNITRTCQLPVMDFRNKAIPKPDAFAVNTAIMRCMTKCLSLFGLGLYLYSGDDLPEDAPKTISATNGAFVDDKQVSQMHDVADAINEHFSRDDIIGAYEEAIQVTDSEEKTYLWSLLDSKVRSALKKHGESIKGN
;
A
#
# COMPACT_ATOMS: atom_id res chain seq x y z
N MET A 1 21.58 5.12 2.67
CA MET A 1 20.21 5.63 2.36
C MET A 1 19.60 6.25 3.61
N SER A 2 18.50 6.99 3.54
CA SER A 2 17.82 7.58 4.70
C SER A 2 16.34 7.16 4.71
N VAL A 3 15.64 7.39 5.83
CA VAL A 3 14.18 7.19 5.94
C VAL A 3 13.44 7.91 4.80
N ALA A 4 13.85 9.13 4.45
CA ALA A 4 13.26 9.91 3.36
C ALA A 4 13.36 9.20 2.00
N ASN A 5 14.41 8.41 1.77
CA ASN A 5 14.56 7.63 0.55
C ASN A 5 13.65 6.39 0.54
N LEU A 6 13.47 5.74 1.70
CA LEU A 6 12.56 4.60 1.83
C LEU A 6 11.11 5.00 1.59
N LEU A 7 10.70 6.19 2.06
CA LEU A 7 9.36 6.74 1.83
C LEU A 7 9.04 6.97 0.34
N LYS A 8 10.07 7.20 -0.49
CA LYS A 8 9.91 7.46 -1.93
C LYS A 8 9.93 6.20 -2.79
N LEU A 9 10.24 5.04 -2.21
CA LEU A 9 10.30 3.80 -2.99
C LEU A 9 8.89 3.33 -3.37
N ASN A 10 8.69 3.16 -4.68
CA ASN A 10 7.51 2.49 -5.21
C ASN A 10 7.67 0.98 -5.05
N VAL A 11 6.82 0.37 -4.22
CA VAL A 11 6.88 -1.07 -3.92
C VAL A 11 5.81 -1.88 -4.66
N ASN A 12 4.99 -1.26 -5.52
CA ASN A 12 3.80 -1.88 -6.11
C ASN A 12 4.10 -3.12 -6.96
N GLU A 13 5.21 -3.12 -7.70
CA GLU A 13 5.63 -4.26 -8.53
C GLU A 13 6.07 -5.48 -7.70
N HIS A 14 6.30 -5.29 -6.40
CA HIS A 14 6.75 -6.31 -5.47
C HIS A 14 5.65 -6.73 -4.48
N THR A 15 4.41 -6.41 -4.82
CA THR A 15 3.23 -6.75 -4.03
C THR A 15 2.41 -7.86 -4.67
N GLU A 16 1.80 -8.69 -3.82
CA GLU A 16 0.82 -9.70 -4.22
C GLU A 16 -0.53 -9.38 -3.56
N LYS A 17 -1.62 -9.54 -4.32
CA LYS A 17 -2.98 -9.42 -3.80
C LYS A 17 -3.52 -10.79 -3.42
N LYS A 18 -4.04 -10.92 -2.20
CA LYS A 18 -4.79 -12.09 -1.73
C LYS A 18 -6.10 -11.61 -1.10
N GLY A 19 -7.20 -11.78 -1.84
CA GLY A 19 -8.48 -11.16 -1.47
C GLY A 19 -8.38 -9.63 -1.50
N ASN A 20 -8.79 -8.98 -0.42
CA ASN A 20 -8.73 -7.53 -0.28
C ASN A 20 -7.39 -7.02 0.30
N LEU A 21 -6.45 -7.92 0.58
CA LEU A 21 -5.16 -7.57 1.19
C LEU A 21 -4.05 -7.48 0.15
N THR A 22 -3.21 -6.49 0.31
CA THR A 22 -1.98 -6.31 -0.45
C THR A 22 -0.79 -6.70 0.42
N TYR A 23 0.00 -7.65 -0.06
CA TYR A 23 1.18 -8.17 0.64
C TYR A 23 2.43 -7.71 -0.08
N LEU A 24 3.31 -7.00 0.62
CA LEU A 24 4.65 -6.73 0.12
C LEU A 24 5.53 -7.98 0.31
N SER A 25 6.28 -8.36 -0.72
CA SER A 25 7.25 -9.46 -0.63
C SER A 25 8.25 -9.19 0.51
N TRP A 26 8.27 -10.05 1.52
CA TRP A 26 9.18 -9.90 2.67
C TRP A 26 10.65 -9.96 2.25
N ALA A 27 10.98 -10.81 1.28
CA ALA A 27 12.35 -10.98 0.81
C ALA A 27 12.84 -9.72 0.08
N TRP A 28 12.00 -9.13 -0.75
CA TRP A 28 12.31 -7.87 -1.40
C TRP A 28 12.41 -6.72 -0.38
N ALA A 29 11.46 -6.62 0.54
CA ALA A 29 11.47 -5.59 1.58
C ALA A 29 12.73 -5.67 2.45
N TRP A 30 13.17 -6.88 2.79
CA TRP A 30 14.39 -7.09 3.55
C TRP A 30 15.65 -6.71 2.74
N ALA A 31 15.69 -7.03 1.44
CA ALA A 31 16.77 -6.62 0.57
C ALA A 31 16.89 -5.08 0.47
N GLU A 32 15.77 -4.36 0.39
CA GLU A 32 15.79 -2.90 0.40
C GLU A 32 16.23 -2.32 1.75
N ALA A 33 15.84 -2.97 2.84
CA ALA A 33 16.30 -2.60 4.18
C ALA A 33 17.83 -2.75 4.30
N LEU A 34 18.41 -3.87 3.82
CA LEU A 34 19.87 -4.11 3.79
C LEU A 34 20.62 -3.11 2.90
N LYS A 35 20.04 -2.67 1.79
CA LYS A 35 20.60 -1.60 0.95
C LYS A 35 20.59 -0.25 1.67
N ALA A 36 19.57 0.00 2.48
CA ALA A 36 19.43 1.25 3.22
C ALA A 36 20.36 1.31 4.44
N ASP A 37 20.46 0.21 5.16
CA ASP A 37 21.30 0.03 6.36
C ASP A 37 21.81 -1.42 6.41
N PRO A 38 23.08 -1.68 6.05
CA PRO A 38 23.66 -3.03 6.08
C PRO A 38 23.70 -3.68 7.47
N GLU A 39 23.56 -2.89 8.54
CA GLU A 39 23.51 -3.37 9.91
C GLU A 39 22.09 -3.63 10.42
N VAL A 40 21.08 -3.56 9.53
CA VAL A 40 19.70 -3.85 9.90
C VAL A 40 19.58 -5.27 10.43
N VAL A 41 18.90 -5.39 11.56
CA VAL A 41 18.59 -6.68 12.20
C VAL A 41 17.13 -6.70 12.63
N TYR A 42 16.56 -7.90 12.74
CA TYR A 42 15.27 -8.07 13.37
C TYR A 42 15.32 -9.11 14.48
N ASP A 43 14.41 -9.01 15.41
CA ASP A 43 14.22 -9.94 16.52
C ASP A 43 12.76 -10.30 16.67
N VAL A 44 12.49 -11.54 17.09
CA VAL A 44 11.15 -12.05 17.36
C VAL A 44 11.00 -12.30 18.84
N ALA A 45 10.03 -11.65 19.46
CA ALA A 45 9.79 -11.83 20.89
C ALA A 45 9.34 -13.26 21.19
N VAL A 46 9.89 -13.82 22.29
CA VAL A 46 9.60 -15.18 22.76
C VAL A 46 8.82 -15.10 24.06
N PHE A 47 7.73 -15.86 24.17
CA PHE A 47 6.86 -15.95 25.33
C PHE A 47 6.76 -17.43 25.73
N ASP A 48 7.23 -17.78 26.90
CA ASP A 48 7.25 -19.17 27.41
C ASP A 48 7.83 -20.19 26.39
N GLY A 49 8.92 -19.81 25.72
CA GLY A 49 9.60 -20.64 24.70
C GLY A 49 8.91 -20.67 23.33
N LYS A 50 7.85 -19.88 23.11
CA LYS A 50 7.13 -19.80 21.82
C LYS A 50 7.37 -18.44 21.17
N PRO A 51 7.53 -18.35 19.83
CA PRO A 51 7.72 -17.09 19.11
C PRO A 51 6.40 -16.31 18.92
N TYR A 52 5.48 -16.44 19.86
CA TYR A 52 4.20 -15.73 19.90
C TYR A 52 3.63 -15.71 21.32
N MET A 53 2.78 -14.75 21.59
CA MET A 53 1.96 -14.69 22.78
C MET A 53 0.61 -15.38 22.52
N ASP A 54 0.18 -16.25 23.45
CA ASP A 54 -1.17 -16.82 23.41
C ASP A 54 -2.20 -15.77 23.81
N VAL A 55 -3.26 -15.66 23.01
CA VAL A 55 -4.39 -14.77 23.28
C VAL A 55 -5.68 -15.57 23.14
N ASN A 56 -6.14 -16.16 24.24
CA ASN A 56 -7.38 -16.94 24.28
C ASN A 56 -7.46 -18.05 23.21
N GLY A 57 -6.37 -18.79 23.02
CA GLY A 57 -6.28 -19.88 22.04
C GLY A 57 -6.04 -19.43 20.61
N THR A 58 -5.80 -18.14 20.37
CA THR A 58 -5.21 -17.58 19.18
C THR A 58 -3.78 -17.11 19.48
N ALA A 59 -3.07 -16.57 18.49
CA ALA A 59 -1.69 -16.14 18.72
C ALA A 59 -1.44 -14.75 18.14
N MET A 60 -0.54 -14.01 18.81
CA MET A 60 -0.02 -12.71 18.37
C MET A 60 1.50 -12.74 18.33
N VAL A 61 2.08 -12.40 17.21
CA VAL A 61 3.54 -12.28 17.06
C VAL A 61 3.98 -10.84 17.26
N PHE A 62 5.22 -10.67 17.75
CA PHE A 62 5.86 -9.38 17.95
C PHE A 62 7.23 -9.43 17.29
N VAL A 63 7.50 -8.46 16.43
CA VAL A 63 8.78 -8.33 15.75
C VAL A 63 9.33 -6.93 15.96
N SER A 64 10.59 -6.88 16.36
CA SER A 64 11.36 -5.64 16.45
C SER A 64 12.35 -5.57 15.28
N VAL A 65 12.47 -4.43 14.65
CA VAL A 65 13.51 -4.13 13.65
C VAL A 65 14.37 -3.00 14.18
N LYS A 66 15.69 -3.20 14.16
CA LYS A 66 16.66 -2.14 14.45
C LYS A 66 17.31 -1.73 13.13
N MET A 67 17.14 -0.46 12.76
CA MET A 67 17.70 0.16 11.56
C MET A 67 18.01 1.64 11.84
N PHE A 68 19.11 2.16 11.31
CA PHE A 68 19.57 3.55 11.57
C PHE A 68 19.73 3.87 13.08
N ASN A 69 20.18 2.91 13.88
CA ASN A 69 20.24 3.00 15.34
C ASN A 69 18.90 3.24 16.06
N ILE A 70 17.78 3.05 15.38
CA ILE A 70 16.43 3.16 15.93
C ILE A 70 15.82 1.76 15.97
N THR A 71 15.19 1.39 17.09
CA THR A 71 14.42 0.16 17.19
C THR A 71 12.93 0.49 17.15
N ARG A 72 12.20 -0.20 16.27
CA ARG A 72 10.74 -0.15 16.19
C ARG A 72 10.18 -1.54 16.37
N THR A 73 9.03 -1.65 17.03
CA THR A 73 8.35 -2.94 17.28
C THR A 73 6.95 -2.89 16.70
N CYS A 74 6.57 -3.95 16.02
CA CYS A 74 5.22 -4.19 15.56
C CYS A 74 4.67 -5.48 16.13
N GLN A 75 3.36 -5.58 16.17
CA GLN A 75 2.61 -6.79 16.48
C GLN A 75 1.64 -7.13 15.37
N LEU A 76 1.36 -8.41 15.21
CA LEU A 76 0.41 -8.90 14.24
C LEU A 76 -0.29 -10.15 14.76
N PRO A 77 -1.64 -10.26 14.73
CA PRO A 77 -2.29 -11.51 15.01
C PRO A 77 -1.95 -12.57 13.94
N VAL A 78 -1.86 -13.82 14.35
CA VAL A 78 -1.80 -14.93 13.40
C VAL A 78 -3.21 -15.10 12.82
N MET A 79 -3.38 -14.74 11.53
CA MET A 79 -4.68 -14.62 10.90
C MET A 79 -4.70 -15.19 9.48
N ASP A 80 -5.90 -15.54 9.02
CA ASP A 80 -6.15 -15.99 7.66
C ASP A 80 -6.22 -14.81 6.65
N PHE A 81 -6.52 -15.13 5.38
CA PHE A 81 -6.65 -14.14 4.30
C PHE A 81 -7.89 -13.23 4.43
N ARG A 82 -8.78 -13.51 5.39
CA ARG A 82 -9.96 -12.70 5.72
C ARG A 82 -9.76 -11.85 6.97
N ASN A 83 -8.52 -11.71 7.44
CA ASN A 83 -8.16 -11.03 8.69
C ASN A 83 -8.82 -11.63 9.95
N LYS A 84 -9.20 -12.91 9.92
CA LYS A 84 -9.71 -13.61 11.10
C LYS A 84 -8.56 -14.33 11.80
N ALA A 85 -8.45 -14.14 13.12
CA ALA A 85 -7.49 -14.85 13.93
C ALA A 85 -7.69 -16.37 13.80
N ILE A 86 -6.59 -17.10 13.60
CA ILE A 86 -6.59 -18.58 13.45
C ILE A 86 -6.53 -19.18 14.86
N PRO A 87 -7.54 -20.00 15.26
CA PRO A 87 -7.47 -20.74 16.51
C PRO A 87 -6.37 -21.81 16.45
N LYS A 88 -5.55 -21.91 17.51
CA LYS A 88 -4.46 -22.90 17.62
C LYS A 88 -3.61 -22.96 16.34
N PRO A 89 -2.99 -21.83 15.93
CA PRO A 89 -2.26 -21.78 14.65
C PRO A 89 -1.09 -22.77 14.67
N ASP A 90 -0.84 -23.37 13.51
CA ASP A 90 0.32 -24.23 13.28
C ASP A 90 1.60 -23.42 13.05
N ALA A 91 2.72 -24.10 12.96
CA ALA A 91 4.03 -23.47 12.76
C ALA A 91 4.12 -22.69 11.45
N PHE A 92 3.42 -23.13 10.38
CA PHE A 92 3.40 -22.43 9.10
C PHE A 92 2.68 -21.09 9.21
N ALA A 93 1.52 -21.06 9.85
CA ALA A 93 0.74 -19.84 10.07
C ALA A 93 1.51 -18.85 10.94
N VAL A 94 2.17 -19.35 12.01
CA VAL A 94 3.03 -18.52 12.89
C VAL A 94 4.20 -17.93 12.10
N ASN A 95 4.94 -18.73 11.34
CA ASN A 95 6.06 -18.23 10.53
C ASN A 95 5.60 -17.19 9.49
N THR A 96 4.47 -17.43 8.83
CA THR A 96 3.88 -16.47 7.89
C THR A 96 3.55 -15.14 8.58
N ALA A 97 2.96 -15.19 9.76
CA ALA A 97 2.65 -14.01 10.55
C ALA A 97 3.91 -13.24 10.98
N ILE A 98 4.99 -13.94 11.35
CA ILE A 98 6.29 -13.33 11.69
C ILE A 98 6.84 -12.55 10.49
N MET A 99 6.87 -13.14 9.29
CA MET A 99 7.38 -12.48 8.09
C MET A 99 6.53 -11.26 7.70
N ARG A 100 5.21 -11.36 7.80
CA ARG A 100 4.29 -10.24 7.59
C ARG A 100 4.48 -9.14 8.62
N CYS A 101 4.67 -9.50 9.89
CA CYS A 101 4.93 -8.57 10.98
C CYS A 101 6.26 -7.83 10.78
N MET A 102 7.32 -8.54 10.35
CA MET A 102 8.61 -7.94 10.01
C MET A 102 8.47 -6.91 8.88
N THR A 103 7.74 -7.25 7.80
CA THR A 103 7.47 -6.33 6.69
C THR A 103 6.66 -5.11 7.16
N LYS A 104 5.62 -5.31 7.99
CA LYS A 104 4.89 -4.21 8.63
C LYS A 104 5.80 -3.34 9.50
N CYS A 105 6.75 -3.93 10.22
CA CYS A 105 7.71 -3.19 11.02
C CYS A 105 8.65 -2.33 10.16
N LEU A 106 9.07 -2.81 8.97
CA LEU A 106 9.87 -2.04 8.02
C LEU A 106 9.09 -0.83 7.47
N SER A 107 7.77 -0.92 7.34
CA SER A 107 6.96 0.21 6.91
C SER A 107 7.01 1.40 7.88
N LEU A 108 7.23 1.15 9.16
CA LEU A 108 7.45 2.21 10.14
C LEU A 108 8.75 3.01 9.90
N PHE A 109 9.67 2.49 9.11
CA PHE A 109 10.85 3.20 8.61
C PHE A 109 10.63 3.85 7.24
N GLY A 110 9.39 3.77 6.71
CA GLY A 110 8.98 4.40 5.46
C GLY A 110 8.81 3.45 4.27
N LEU A 111 9.32 2.21 4.34
CA LEU A 111 9.27 1.28 3.21
C LEU A 111 7.84 0.76 2.97
N GLY A 112 7.21 1.21 1.89
CA GLY A 112 5.85 0.81 1.54
C GLY A 112 4.79 1.20 2.59
N LEU A 113 5.02 2.27 3.35
CA LEU A 113 4.10 2.74 4.41
C LEU A 113 2.69 2.97 3.89
N TYR A 114 2.55 3.45 2.67
CA TYR A 114 1.26 3.73 2.03
C TYR A 114 0.39 2.49 1.81
N LEU A 115 0.96 1.28 1.78
CA LEU A 115 0.19 0.03 1.66
C LEU A 115 -0.72 -0.22 2.87
N TYR A 116 -0.36 0.35 4.01
CA TYR A 116 -1.08 0.21 5.28
C TYR A 116 -2.04 1.37 5.55
N SER A 117 -2.15 2.32 4.61
CA SER A 117 -3.13 3.41 4.71
C SER A 117 -4.55 2.84 4.63
N GLY A 118 -5.32 3.01 5.68
CA GLY A 118 -6.69 2.53 5.74
C GLY A 118 -6.89 1.15 6.39
N ASP A 119 -5.84 0.47 6.81
CA ASP A 119 -5.95 -0.83 7.49
C ASP A 119 -6.80 -0.77 8.78
N ASP A 120 -6.79 0.37 9.47
CA ASP A 120 -7.49 0.59 10.73
C ASP A 120 -8.73 1.51 10.57
N LEU A 121 -9.16 1.81 9.34
CA LEU A 121 -10.37 2.61 9.13
C LEU A 121 -11.63 1.75 9.33
N PRO A 122 -12.69 2.30 9.96
CA PRO A 122 -13.99 1.64 10.01
C PRO A 122 -14.49 1.29 8.60
N GLU A 123 -15.23 0.17 8.47
CA GLU A 123 -15.76 -0.28 7.16
C GLU A 123 -16.59 0.79 6.45
N ASP A 124 -17.24 1.68 7.23
CA ASP A 124 -18.08 2.78 6.75
C ASP A 124 -17.32 4.11 6.58
N ALA A 125 -16.00 4.15 6.86
CA ALA A 125 -15.23 5.36 6.66
C ALA A 125 -15.17 5.70 5.16
N PRO A 126 -15.36 6.96 4.75
CA PRO A 126 -15.14 7.34 3.38
C PRO A 126 -13.68 6.98 3.02
N LYS A 127 -13.48 6.23 1.94
CA LYS A 127 -12.14 5.85 1.44
C LYS A 127 -11.42 7.07 0.88
N THR A 128 -11.05 7.98 1.76
CA THR A 128 -10.53 9.30 1.43
C THR A 128 -9.03 9.33 1.22
N ILE A 129 -8.33 8.20 1.36
CA ILE A 129 -6.91 8.13 1.00
C ILE A 129 -6.70 6.82 0.26
N SER A 130 -6.97 6.83 -1.03
CA SER A 130 -6.31 5.85 -1.90
C SER A 130 -4.82 6.04 -1.70
N ALA A 131 -4.14 5.02 -1.19
CA ALA A 131 -2.68 4.99 -1.16
C ALA A 131 -2.21 5.25 -2.59
N THR A 132 -1.83 6.48 -2.86
CA THR A 132 -1.23 6.85 -4.12
C THR A 132 0.08 6.10 -4.22
N ASN A 133 0.29 5.42 -5.31
CA ASN A 133 1.41 4.58 -5.67
C ASN A 133 2.76 5.25 -5.35
N GLY A 134 3.21 5.23 -4.08
CA GLY A 134 4.58 5.50 -3.69
C GLY A 134 5.13 6.93 -3.87
N ALA A 135 4.42 7.82 -4.54
CA ALA A 135 4.81 9.20 -4.67
C ALA A 135 4.02 10.06 -3.68
N PHE A 136 4.71 10.69 -2.75
CA PHE A 136 4.21 11.88 -2.09
C PHE A 136 4.19 12.99 -3.16
N VAL A 137 3.06 13.14 -3.82
CA VAL A 137 2.81 14.28 -4.70
C VAL A 137 2.75 15.51 -3.79
N ASP A 138 3.46 16.59 -4.13
CA ASP A 138 3.40 17.85 -3.42
C ASP A 138 1.93 18.29 -3.27
N ASP A 139 1.56 18.90 -2.13
CA ASP A 139 0.18 19.35 -1.85
C ASP A 139 -0.41 20.19 -2.99
N LYS A 140 0.45 20.93 -3.71
CA LYS A 140 0.07 21.70 -4.90
C LYS A 140 -0.29 20.81 -6.08
N GLN A 141 0.45 19.74 -6.32
CA GLN A 141 0.17 18.76 -7.39
C GLN A 141 -1.10 17.95 -7.05
N VAL A 142 -1.30 17.62 -5.78
CA VAL A 142 -2.56 16.99 -5.30
C VAL A 142 -3.76 17.87 -5.62
N SER A 143 -3.71 19.17 -5.29
CA SER A 143 -4.77 20.10 -5.59
C SER A 143 -5.04 20.21 -7.09
N GLN A 144 -3.99 20.29 -7.90
CA GLN A 144 -4.13 20.34 -9.36
C GLN A 144 -4.78 19.08 -9.93
N MET A 145 -4.45 17.91 -9.41
CA MET A 145 -5.06 16.64 -9.87
C MET A 145 -6.53 16.54 -9.47
N HIS A 146 -6.93 17.10 -8.33
CA HIS A 146 -8.35 17.21 -7.96
C HIS A 146 -9.11 18.14 -8.93
N ASP A 147 -8.52 19.30 -9.27
CA ASP A 147 -9.13 20.22 -10.23
C ASP A 147 -9.33 19.57 -11.61
N VAL A 148 -8.34 18.79 -12.07
CA VAL A 148 -8.43 18.03 -13.33
C VAL A 148 -9.49 16.92 -13.24
N ALA A 149 -9.56 16.20 -12.11
CA ALA A 149 -10.58 15.17 -11.92
C ALA A 149 -12.00 15.76 -11.92
N ASP A 150 -12.18 16.92 -11.32
CA ASP A 150 -13.46 17.63 -11.29
C ASP A 150 -13.85 18.10 -12.70
N ALA A 151 -12.90 18.64 -13.49
CA ALA A 151 -13.13 19.01 -14.89
C ALA A 151 -13.56 17.80 -15.74
N ILE A 152 -12.85 16.66 -15.60
CA ILE A 152 -13.21 15.41 -16.28
C ILE A 152 -14.63 14.96 -15.91
N ASN A 153 -14.98 14.98 -14.63
CA ASN A 153 -16.32 14.60 -14.15
C ASN A 153 -17.39 15.56 -14.65
N GLU A 154 -17.11 16.86 -14.76
CA GLU A 154 -18.01 17.85 -15.33
C GLU A 154 -18.29 17.59 -16.80
N HIS A 155 -17.26 17.37 -17.62
CA HIS A 155 -17.41 16.97 -19.03
C HIS A 155 -18.20 15.66 -19.15
N PHE A 156 -17.86 14.65 -18.37
CA PHE A 156 -18.55 13.36 -18.37
C PHE A 156 -20.05 13.49 -17.99
N SER A 157 -20.38 14.36 -17.04
CA SER A 157 -21.77 14.62 -16.63
C SER A 157 -22.62 15.27 -17.73
N ARG A 158 -21.98 15.96 -18.69
CA ARG A 158 -22.59 16.59 -19.88
C ARG A 158 -22.57 15.69 -21.11
N ASP A 159 -22.21 14.41 -20.96
CA ASP A 159 -22.03 13.43 -22.04
C ASP A 159 -20.94 13.81 -23.06
N ASP A 160 -20.00 14.69 -22.65
CA ASP A 160 -18.86 15.15 -23.45
C ASP A 160 -17.63 14.29 -23.14
N ILE A 161 -17.58 13.10 -23.75
CA ILE A 161 -16.45 12.17 -23.55
C ILE A 161 -15.15 12.66 -24.21
N ILE A 162 -15.28 13.51 -25.25
CA ILE A 162 -14.12 14.06 -25.97
C ILE A 162 -13.41 15.05 -25.05
N GLY A 163 -14.12 16.04 -24.51
CA GLY A 163 -13.56 17.01 -23.57
C GLY A 163 -12.98 16.33 -22.33
N ALA A 164 -13.69 15.34 -21.77
CA ALA A 164 -13.18 14.55 -20.65
C ALA A 164 -11.86 13.82 -20.99
N TYR A 165 -11.72 13.31 -22.20
CA TYR A 165 -10.51 12.62 -22.64
C TYR A 165 -9.36 13.61 -22.90
N GLU A 166 -9.64 14.78 -23.49
CA GLU A 166 -8.65 15.83 -23.73
C GLU A 166 -8.04 16.34 -22.41
N GLU A 167 -8.86 16.53 -21.35
CA GLU A 167 -8.35 16.85 -20.02
C GLU A 167 -7.43 15.75 -19.47
N ALA A 168 -7.84 14.49 -19.59
CA ALA A 168 -7.09 13.36 -19.06
C ALA A 168 -5.72 13.16 -19.73
N ILE A 169 -5.57 13.45 -21.03
CA ILE A 169 -4.31 13.27 -21.78
C ILE A 169 -3.31 14.40 -21.54
N GLN A 170 -3.73 15.57 -21.03
CA GLN A 170 -2.82 16.68 -20.70
C GLN A 170 -1.88 16.30 -19.54
N VAL A 171 -2.32 15.45 -18.65
CA VAL A 171 -1.46 14.93 -17.59
C VAL A 171 -0.46 13.95 -18.21
N THR A 172 0.80 14.36 -18.31
CA THR A 172 1.85 13.57 -19.00
C THR A 172 2.71 12.76 -18.02
N ASP A 173 2.85 13.23 -16.80
CA ASP A 173 3.62 12.54 -15.77
C ASP A 173 2.95 11.22 -15.35
N SER A 174 3.74 10.16 -15.19
CA SER A 174 3.25 8.81 -14.90
C SER A 174 2.64 8.68 -13.50
N GLU A 175 3.17 9.41 -12.53
CA GLU A 175 2.72 9.37 -11.14
C GLU A 175 1.43 10.18 -10.99
N GLU A 176 1.38 11.37 -11.60
CA GLU A 176 0.19 12.21 -11.66
C GLU A 176 -0.97 11.49 -12.38
N LYS A 177 -0.69 10.81 -13.51
CA LYS A 177 -1.70 9.96 -14.19
C LYS A 177 -2.28 8.90 -13.29
N THR A 178 -1.43 8.22 -12.56
CA THR A 178 -1.87 7.15 -11.66
C THR A 178 -2.72 7.72 -10.54
N TYR A 179 -2.36 8.89 -10.02
CA TYR A 179 -3.13 9.58 -9.01
C TYR A 179 -4.48 10.06 -9.55
N LEU A 180 -4.49 10.78 -10.68
CA LEU A 180 -5.70 11.20 -11.35
C LEU A 180 -6.65 10.01 -11.59
N TRP A 181 -6.12 8.88 -12.07
CA TRP A 181 -6.90 7.68 -12.32
C TRP A 181 -7.57 7.13 -11.06
N SER A 182 -6.94 7.31 -9.90
CA SER A 182 -7.50 6.90 -8.60
C SER A 182 -8.66 7.79 -8.14
N LEU A 183 -8.70 9.05 -8.57
CA LEU A 183 -9.76 10.01 -8.23
C LEU A 183 -11.04 9.82 -9.06
N LEU A 184 -10.94 9.16 -10.23
CA LEU A 184 -12.07 8.98 -11.13
C LEU A 184 -12.90 7.72 -10.81
N ASP A 185 -14.19 7.80 -10.99
CA ASP A 185 -15.11 6.66 -10.89
C ASP A 185 -14.82 5.58 -11.94
N SER A 186 -15.16 4.33 -11.63
CA SER A 186 -14.98 3.19 -12.55
C SER A 186 -15.71 3.38 -13.90
N LYS A 187 -16.86 4.04 -13.90
CA LYS A 187 -17.63 4.36 -15.12
C LYS A 187 -16.87 5.35 -16.00
N VAL A 188 -16.36 6.42 -15.41
CA VAL A 188 -15.56 7.46 -16.11
C VAL A 188 -14.30 6.84 -16.68
N ARG A 189 -13.54 6.08 -15.87
CA ARG A 189 -12.33 5.37 -16.32
C ARG A 189 -12.58 4.44 -17.50
N SER A 190 -13.68 3.67 -17.46
CA SER A 190 -14.07 2.76 -18.53
C SER A 190 -14.42 3.49 -19.81
N ALA A 191 -15.12 4.61 -19.73
CA ALA A 191 -15.49 5.44 -20.88
C ALA A 191 -14.26 6.09 -21.52
N LEU A 192 -13.35 6.68 -20.73
CA LEU A 192 -12.10 7.28 -21.21
C LEU A 192 -11.21 6.24 -21.89
N LYS A 193 -11.10 5.03 -21.32
CA LYS A 193 -10.32 3.94 -21.91
C LYS A 193 -10.89 3.51 -23.26
N LYS A 194 -12.21 3.29 -23.34
CA LYS A 194 -12.89 2.90 -24.57
C LYS A 194 -12.75 3.96 -25.66
N HIS A 195 -12.85 5.25 -25.29
CA HIS A 195 -12.66 6.35 -26.22
C HIS A 195 -11.21 6.40 -26.74
N GLY A 196 -10.22 6.27 -25.86
CA GLY A 196 -8.81 6.23 -26.22
C GLY A 196 -8.44 5.04 -27.13
N GLU A 197 -9.07 3.88 -26.94
CA GLU A 197 -8.91 2.72 -27.84
C GLU A 197 -9.51 2.98 -29.22
N SER A 198 -10.65 3.66 -29.31
CA SER A 198 -11.30 4.00 -30.59
C SER A 198 -10.49 4.96 -31.45
N ILE A 199 -9.73 5.87 -30.83
CA ILE A 199 -8.86 6.82 -31.54
C ILE A 199 -7.59 6.13 -32.07
N LYS A 200 -7.08 5.12 -31.39
CA LYS A 200 -5.87 4.39 -31.79
C LYS A 200 -6.10 3.35 -32.87
N GLY A 201 -7.36 2.97 -33.10
CA GLY A 201 -7.76 1.95 -34.09
C GLY A 201 -8.15 2.50 -35.46
N ASN A 202 -8.06 3.80 -35.65
CA ASN A 202 -8.19 4.50 -36.95
C ASN A 202 -6.82 5.06 -37.36
#